data_412bf5214ff3c6abafa60612e005c203
#
_entry.id   412bf5214ff3c6abafa60612e005c203
#
_cell.length_a   1.000
_cell.length_b   1.000
_cell.length_c   1.000
_cell.angle_alpha   90.00
_cell.angle_beta   90.00
_cell.angle_gamma   90.00
#
_symmetry.space_group_name_H-M   'P 1'
#
loop_
_entity.id
_entity.type
_entity.pdbx_description
1 polymer ?
#
loop_
_entity_poly.entity_id
_entity_poly.type
_entity_poly.pdbx_seq_one_letter_code
_entity_poly.pdbx_strand_id
1 'polypeptide(L)'
;MVNLKYQLESAFKLVFGFNKSSQSLVLLRHFRLTRMLGILFGLFFSVLGCLILVQMFLTVGSSEPVNLIFTGSTLKLLKSATWQAFLSTILSLVIGMLCARALHRRGSYWLSEFILSTSFLALVVPSSIAALGIVAIWGRNGLLGSLGLSTGNLYGLWMVVLAHVFFNAPLVLRVAYSTLVSQPDYYWKIIIQNNLTSWQTFKIIEWRSFQPIIIPLSSLIFLLCFTSFSIVLMLGGGPDVTTLEVSIYHAVRFSFDLPLAASLSVLQIIICSGLILVSRPLNFNVSSPKSTSQKELKRNDRENLTAKISDTLFLTGFFILIFLPLIALLFRLDLSSGLKLFSQNRFWDAFYTSSKLALLSSVTSVAIAVILINSKFRLAQLGNRFLSQFIDFSVSFYLLMPAIVFATGCFILFREFVNLFDMAFWLVLIANVLFSLPFVTRILTPSFERILSQHDKISLQLGITGVRRFMLLTLPALHREFQLVLAISFAFSLGDLSVITLFGNHNFETLPYYLYQLFGRYGASEADVLGIFILGYIFTAHFFFGFAFWCLNKITKFN
;
A
#
# COMPACT_ATOMS: atom_id res chain seq x y z
N MET A 1 3.59 -50.35 5.30
CA MET A 1 3.52 -48.95 5.78
C MET A 1 4.87 -48.34 6.18
N VAL A 2 5.76 -49.07 6.84
CA VAL A 2 7.09 -48.57 7.25
C VAL A 2 8.00 -48.24 6.05
N ASN A 3 7.99 -49.05 5.01
CA ASN A 3 8.80 -48.89 3.81
C ASN A 3 8.38 -47.68 2.93
N LEU A 4 7.07 -47.39 2.85
CA LEU A 4 6.56 -46.24 2.11
C LEU A 4 6.91 -44.90 2.81
N LYS A 5 6.96 -44.92 4.14
CA LYS A 5 7.37 -43.79 4.97
C LYS A 5 8.84 -43.47 4.78
N TYR A 6 9.70 -44.50 4.69
CA TYR A 6 11.13 -44.36 4.42
C TYR A 6 11.41 -43.88 2.98
N GLN A 7 10.69 -44.36 2.00
CA GLN A 7 10.81 -43.94 0.61
C GLN A 7 10.31 -42.50 0.41
N LEU A 8 9.20 -42.13 1.03
CA LEU A 8 8.73 -40.73 1.03
C LEU A 8 9.68 -39.79 1.78
N GLU A 9 10.29 -40.24 2.89
CA GLU A 9 11.31 -39.45 3.59
C GLU A 9 12.62 -39.33 2.78
N SER A 10 13.02 -40.36 2.03
CA SER A 10 14.21 -40.31 1.18
C SER A 10 13.99 -39.47 -0.09
N ALA A 11 12.81 -39.57 -0.72
CA ALA A 11 12.42 -38.71 -1.83
C ALA A 11 12.29 -37.24 -1.40
N PHE A 12 11.72 -37.00 -0.22
CA PHE A 12 11.62 -35.66 0.37
C PHE A 12 13.01 -35.09 0.72
N LYS A 13 13.98 -35.94 1.13
CA LYS A 13 15.39 -35.53 1.38
C LYS A 13 16.12 -35.18 0.09
N LEU A 14 15.88 -35.90 -1.00
CA LEU A 14 16.51 -35.65 -2.31
C LEU A 14 16.00 -34.36 -2.96
N VAL A 15 14.71 -34.08 -2.84
CA VAL A 15 14.08 -32.89 -3.43
C VAL A 15 14.36 -31.61 -2.61
N PHE A 16 14.54 -31.74 -1.30
CA PHE A 16 14.59 -30.59 -0.38
C PHE A 16 15.95 -30.33 0.32
N GLY A 17 17.03 -31.06 0.00
CA GLY A 17 18.43 -30.74 0.31
C GLY A 17 18.77 -30.44 1.79
N PHE A 18 18.29 -31.24 2.77
CA PHE A 18 18.55 -30.98 4.18
C PHE A 18 19.96 -31.38 4.63
N ASN A 19 20.75 -30.42 5.06
CA ASN A 19 22.06 -30.65 5.67
C ASN A 19 21.90 -31.06 7.16
N LYS A 20 22.46 -32.20 7.56
CA LYS A 20 22.25 -32.85 8.86
C LYS A 20 23.15 -32.28 9.97
N SER A 21 22.79 -31.16 10.59
CA SER A 21 23.31 -30.82 11.93
C SER A 21 22.35 -31.28 13.03
N SER A 22 22.85 -31.61 14.23
CA SER A 22 22.00 -31.97 15.39
C SER A 22 20.97 -30.88 15.73
N GLN A 23 21.28 -29.61 15.47
CA GLN A 23 20.36 -28.46 15.62
C GLN A 23 19.23 -28.49 14.57
N SER A 24 19.48 -28.96 13.34
CA SER A 24 18.46 -29.06 12.30
C SER A 24 17.38 -30.09 12.63
N LEU A 25 17.72 -31.17 13.33
CA LEU A 25 16.75 -32.19 13.74
C LEU A 25 15.77 -31.69 14.81
N VAL A 26 16.24 -30.90 15.77
CA VAL A 26 15.37 -30.27 16.78
C VAL A 26 14.42 -29.28 16.13
N LEU A 27 14.91 -28.44 15.22
CA LEU A 27 14.10 -27.48 14.46
C LEU A 27 13.08 -28.19 13.55
N LEU A 28 13.44 -29.32 12.95
CA LEU A 28 12.54 -30.13 12.13
C LEU A 28 11.36 -30.67 12.93
N ARG A 29 11.59 -31.09 14.17
CA ARG A 29 10.54 -31.67 15.03
C ARG A 29 9.60 -30.62 15.63
N HIS A 30 10.15 -29.55 16.20
CA HIS A 30 9.36 -28.56 16.96
C HIS A 30 8.58 -27.55 16.10
N PHE A 31 9.04 -27.26 14.88
CA PHE A 31 8.42 -26.26 14.01
C PHE A 31 7.81 -26.85 12.72
N ARG A 32 7.50 -28.16 12.72
CA ARG A 32 6.95 -28.84 11.54
C ARG A 32 5.62 -28.21 11.10
N LEU A 33 4.71 -27.98 12.02
CA LEU A 33 3.38 -27.44 11.74
C LEU A 33 3.44 -26.05 11.12
N THR A 34 4.19 -25.12 11.70
CA THR A 34 4.31 -23.75 11.19
C THR A 34 4.92 -23.69 9.80
N ARG A 35 5.91 -24.54 9.50
CA ARG A 35 6.51 -24.65 8.17
C ARG A 35 5.51 -25.19 7.14
N MET A 36 4.77 -26.23 7.50
CA MET A 36 3.74 -26.81 6.62
C MET A 36 2.64 -25.79 6.33
N LEU A 37 2.15 -25.09 7.33
CA LEU A 37 1.13 -24.04 7.15
C LEU A 37 1.63 -22.91 6.24
N GLY A 38 2.87 -22.44 6.42
CA GLY A 38 3.41 -21.40 5.54
C GLY A 38 3.57 -21.85 4.09
N ILE A 39 4.00 -23.10 3.86
CA ILE A 39 4.08 -23.68 2.50
C ILE A 39 2.67 -23.84 1.92
N LEU A 40 1.69 -24.29 2.70
CA LEU A 40 0.29 -24.44 2.26
C LEU A 40 -0.33 -23.10 1.86
N PHE A 41 -0.13 -22.04 2.66
CA PHE A 41 -0.57 -20.70 2.28
C PHE A 41 0.13 -20.19 1.03
N GLY A 42 1.45 -20.39 0.92
CA GLY A 42 2.20 -20.02 -0.29
C GLY A 42 1.70 -20.74 -1.53
N LEU A 43 1.41 -22.05 -1.43
CA LEU A 43 0.82 -22.83 -2.51
C LEU A 43 -0.60 -22.35 -2.85
N PHE A 44 -1.44 -22.13 -1.85
CA PHE A 44 -2.80 -21.62 -2.06
C PHE A 44 -2.79 -20.29 -2.81
N PHE A 45 -1.95 -19.33 -2.40
CA PHE A 45 -1.85 -18.03 -3.08
C PHE A 45 -1.33 -18.18 -4.50
N SER A 46 -0.28 -18.99 -4.71
CA SER A 46 0.27 -19.21 -6.04
C SER A 46 -0.73 -19.92 -6.98
N VAL A 47 -1.43 -20.93 -6.48
CA VAL A 47 -2.44 -21.65 -7.27
C VAL A 47 -3.62 -20.75 -7.62
N LEU A 48 -4.14 -19.98 -6.66
CA LEU A 48 -5.23 -19.03 -6.91
C LEU A 48 -4.82 -18.01 -7.98
N GLY A 49 -3.64 -17.41 -7.84
CA GLY A 49 -3.14 -16.44 -8.83
C GLY A 49 -2.96 -17.08 -10.22
N CYS A 50 -2.40 -18.29 -10.30
CA CYS A 50 -2.24 -19.01 -11.57
C CYS A 50 -3.58 -19.36 -12.20
N LEU A 51 -4.57 -19.84 -11.42
CA LEU A 51 -5.91 -20.16 -11.93
C LEU A 51 -6.58 -18.92 -12.52
N ILE A 52 -6.50 -17.78 -11.84
CA ILE A 52 -7.02 -16.52 -12.35
C ILE A 52 -6.36 -16.14 -13.67
N LEU A 53 -5.04 -16.21 -13.77
CA LEU A 53 -4.32 -15.92 -15.00
C LEU A 53 -4.70 -16.86 -16.14
N VAL A 54 -4.71 -18.17 -15.87
CA VAL A 54 -5.07 -19.19 -16.88
C VAL A 54 -6.49 -18.93 -17.40
N GLN A 55 -7.45 -18.68 -16.51
CA GLN A 55 -8.83 -18.42 -16.91
C GLN A 55 -8.96 -17.14 -17.75
N MET A 56 -8.22 -16.08 -17.41
CA MET A 56 -8.16 -14.87 -18.24
C MET A 56 -7.62 -15.17 -19.64
N PHE A 57 -6.51 -15.91 -19.73
CA PHE A 57 -5.94 -16.28 -21.03
C PHE A 57 -6.89 -17.16 -21.87
N LEU A 58 -7.60 -18.09 -21.24
CA LEU A 58 -8.60 -18.92 -21.93
C LEU A 58 -9.77 -18.06 -22.45
N THR A 59 -10.22 -17.09 -21.67
CA THR A 59 -11.30 -16.17 -22.07
C THR A 59 -10.86 -15.28 -23.23
N VAL A 60 -9.62 -14.82 -23.25
CA VAL A 60 -9.05 -14.09 -24.39
C VAL A 60 -8.96 -14.97 -25.63
N GLY A 61 -8.54 -16.25 -25.47
CA GLY A 61 -8.39 -17.19 -26.60
C GLY A 61 -9.70 -17.63 -27.26
N SER A 62 -10.83 -17.45 -26.61
CA SER A 62 -12.16 -17.77 -27.15
C SER A 62 -12.75 -16.68 -28.06
N SER A 63 -12.15 -15.52 -28.13
CA SER A 63 -12.50 -14.39 -28.99
C SER A 63 -11.33 -14.07 -29.94
N GLU A 64 -11.52 -13.24 -30.98
CA GLU A 64 -10.41 -12.78 -31.84
C GLU A 64 -9.47 -11.83 -31.08
N PRO A 65 -8.46 -12.35 -30.33
CA PRO A 65 -7.82 -11.62 -29.25
C PRO A 65 -6.85 -10.52 -29.71
N VAL A 66 -6.21 -10.72 -30.83
CA VAL A 66 -5.14 -9.82 -31.29
C VAL A 66 -5.72 -8.49 -31.81
N ASN A 67 -6.90 -8.53 -32.42
CA ASN A 67 -7.57 -7.34 -32.91
C ASN A 67 -8.09 -6.43 -31.80
N LEU A 68 -8.49 -7.00 -30.63
CA LEU A 68 -8.98 -6.23 -29.50
C LEU A 68 -7.89 -5.43 -28.77
N ILE A 69 -6.66 -5.95 -28.72
CA ILE A 69 -5.54 -5.30 -28.01
C ILE A 69 -4.98 -4.11 -28.82
N PHE A 70 -5.00 -4.19 -30.14
CA PHE A 70 -4.42 -3.15 -31.03
C PHE A 70 -5.45 -2.24 -31.67
N THR A 71 -6.65 -2.14 -31.11
CA THR A 71 -7.64 -1.16 -31.59
C THR A 71 -7.18 0.27 -31.31
N GLY A 72 -7.61 1.21 -32.15
CA GLY A 72 -7.32 2.64 -31.95
C GLY A 72 -7.82 3.18 -30.59
N SER A 73 -8.89 2.59 -30.04
CA SER A 73 -9.42 2.91 -28.71
C SER A 73 -8.48 2.47 -27.59
N THR A 74 -7.94 1.24 -27.66
CA THR A 74 -6.99 0.72 -26.66
C THR A 74 -5.67 1.51 -26.66
N LEU A 75 -5.19 1.92 -27.86
CA LEU A 75 -4.00 2.76 -27.97
C LEU A 75 -4.22 4.16 -27.37
N LYS A 76 -5.38 4.78 -27.57
CA LYS A 76 -5.74 6.05 -26.92
C LYS A 76 -5.76 5.91 -25.40
N LEU A 77 -6.36 4.85 -24.89
CA LEU A 77 -6.42 4.52 -23.49
C LEU A 77 -5.03 4.34 -22.87
N LEU A 78 -4.15 3.56 -23.52
CA LEU A 78 -2.77 3.37 -23.09
C LEU A 78 -1.99 4.69 -23.08
N LYS A 79 -2.16 5.52 -24.11
CA LYS A 79 -1.53 6.84 -24.18
C LYS A 79 -1.98 7.74 -23.04
N SER A 80 -3.29 7.79 -22.76
CA SER A 80 -3.85 8.58 -21.64
C SER A 80 -3.33 8.08 -20.30
N ALA A 81 -3.41 6.78 -20.02
CA ALA A 81 -2.95 6.18 -18.77
C ALA A 81 -1.43 6.36 -18.56
N THR A 82 -0.64 6.16 -19.61
CA THR A 82 0.82 6.33 -19.55
C THR A 82 1.20 7.80 -19.34
N TRP A 83 0.54 8.72 -20.04
CA TRP A 83 0.81 10.16 -19.95
C TRP A 83 0.50 10.70 -18.56
N GLN A 84 -0.67 10.37 -18.00
CA GLN A 84 -1.04 10.79 -16.65
C GLN A 84 -0.11 10.18 -15.58
N ALA A 85 0.28 8.91 -15.71
CA ALA A 85 1.21 8.27 -14.78
C ALA A 85 2.62 8.90 -14.86
N PHE A 86 3.10 9.20 -16.08
CA PHE A 86 4.39 9.86 -16.31
C PHE A 86 4.43 11.27 -15.70
N LEU A 87 3.41 12.08 -15.97
CA LEU A 87 3.32 13.44 -15.43
C LEU A 87 3.25 13.44 -13.89
N SER A 88 2.41 12.57 -13.33
CA SER A 88 2.28 12.38 -11.87
C SER A 88 3.60 11.95 -11.23
N THR A 89 4.34 11.05 -11.90
CA THR A 89 5.63 10.55 -11.42
C THR A 89 6.67 11.68 -11.36
N ILE A 90 6.82 12.43 -12.43
CA ILE A 90 7.79 13.52 -12.50
C ILE A 90 7.48 14.58 -11.43
N LEU A 91 6.23 15.02 -11.33
CA LEU A 91 5.85 16.03 -10.36
C LEU A 91 6.06 15.55 -8.92
N SER A 92 5.70 14.29 -8.62
CA SER A 92 5.93 13.71 -7.29
C SER A 92 7.40 13.62 -6.93
N LEU A 93 8.26 13.21 -7.89
CA LEU A 93 9.71 13.13 -7.69
C LEU A 93 10.31 14.52 -7.44
N VAL A 94 9.99 15.49 -8.29
CA VAL A 94 10.52 16.85 -8.16
C VAL A 94 10.11 17.47 -6.83
N ILE A 95 8.81 17.47 -6.51
CA ILE A 95 8.30 18.05 -5.27
C ILE A 95 8.88 17.34 -4.05
N GLY A 96 8.83 16.00 -4.03
CA GLY A 96 9.31 15.24 -2.88
C GLY A 96 10.82 15.38 -2.64
N MET A 97 11.65 15.39 -3.69
CA MET A 97 13.11 15.58 -3.56
C MET A 97 13.46 17.02 -3.11
N LEU A 98 12.78 18.04 -3.64
CA LEU A 98 13.00 19.42 -3.22
C LEU A 98 12.58 19.63 -1.76
N CYS A 99 11.47 19.03 -1.34
CA CYS A 99 11.04 19.05 0.05
C CYS A 99 12.01 18.28 0.97
N ALA A 100 12.53 17.12 0.54
CA ALA A 100 13.53 16.37 1.30
C ALA A 100 14.82 17.16 1.49
N ARG A 101 15.28 17.84 0.44
CA ARG A 101 16.43 18.75 0.49
C ARG A 101 16.19 19.91 1.45
N ALA A 102 15.06 20.58 1.33
CA ALA A 102 14.68 21.70 2.21
C ALA A 102 14.60 21.24 3.68
N LEU A 103 13.99 20.08 3.93
CA LEU A 103 13.90 19.49 5.26
C LEU A 103 15.27 19.14 5.84
N HIS A 104 16.15 18.52 5.06
CA HIS A 104 17.50 18.16 5.48
C HIS A 104 18.36 19.41 5.78
N ARG A 105 18.15 20.53 5.06
CA ARG A 105 18.88 21.79 5.28
C ARG A 105 18.38 22.56 6.50
N ARG A 106 17.04 22.59 6.71
CA ARG A 106 16.37 23.45 7.70
C ARG A 106 15.88 22.70 8.93
N GLY A 107 15.66 21.40 8.82
CA GLY A 107 14.98 20.63 9.82
C GLY A 107 15.76 20.57 11.14
N SER A 108 15.20 21.17 12.18
CA SER A 108 15.48 20.68 13.53
C SER A 108 14.89 19.27 13.67
N TYR A 109 15.38 18.52 14.63
CA TYR A 109 14.86 17.16 14.90
C TYR A 109 13.32 17.14 14.98
N TRP A 110 12.72 18.09 15.71
CA TRP A 110 11.28 18.19 15.87
C TRP A 110 10.53 18.47 14.57
N LEU A 111 11.00 19.40 13.74
CA LEU A 111 10.38 19.72 12.45
C LEU A 111 10.47 18.53 11.48
N SER A 112 11.61 17.86 11.47
CA SER A 112 11.81 16.68 10.62
C SER A 112 10.87 15.54 11.02
N GLU A 113 10.74 15.29 12.32
CA GLU A 113 9.86 14.24 12.83
C GLU A 113 8.38 14.57 12.57
N PHE A 114 7.99 15.82 12.73
CA PHE A 114 6.64 16.29 12.43
C PHE A 114 6.30 16.13 10.94
N ILE A 115 7.14 16.59 10.02
CA ILE A 115 6.90 16.47 8.57
C ILE A 115 6.91 15.00 8.12
N LEU A 116 7.81 14.19 8.65
CA LEU A 116 7.84 12.77 8.35
C LEU A 116 6.61 12.03 8.88
N SER A 117 6.13 12.39 10.06
CA SER A 117 4.90 11.82 10.62
C SER A 117 3.66 12.23 9.82
N THR A 118 3.58 13.51 9.42
CA THR A 118 2.48 13.98 8.57
C THR A 118 2.53 13.39 7.16
N SER A 119 3.73 13.11 6.63
CA SER A 119 3.89 12.37 5.37
C SER A 119 3.31 10.95 5.44
N PHE A 120 3.31 10.33 6.62
CA PHE A 120 2.68 9.03 6.82
C PHE A 120 1.15 9.12 6.80
N LEU A 121 0.58 10.23 7.25
CA LEU A 121 -0.86 10.49 7.19
C LEU A 121 -1.41 10.35 5.77
N ALA A 122 -0.74 10.92 4.78
CA ALA A 122 -1.16 10.83 3.38
C ALA A 122 -1.24 9.38 2.87
N LEU A 123 -0.40 8.47 3.39
CA LEU A 123 -0.42 7.05 3.00
C LEU A 123 -1.58 6.25 3.62
N VAL A 124 -2.15 6.75 4.72
CA VAL A 124 -3.23 6.09 5.47
C VAL A 124 -4.62 6.58 5.01
N VAL A 125 -4.68 7.81 4.46
CA VAL A 125 -5.94 8.39 3.95
C VAL A 125 -6.44 7.56 2.76
N PRO A 126 -7.69 7.07 2.76
CA PRO A 126 -8.31 6.43 1.60
C PRO A 126 -8.32 7.34 0.36
N SER A 127 -8.09 6.73 -0.81
CA SER A 127 -8.03 7.46 -2.08
C SER A 127 -9.33 8.19 -2.42
N SER A 128 -10.47 7.63 -2.05
CA SER A 128 -11.79 8.27 -2.21
C SER A 128 -11.94 9.55 -1.37
N ILE A 129 -11.39 9.58 -0.15
CA ILE A 129 -11.44 10.76 0.72
C ILE A 129 -10.51 11.86 0.21
N ALA A 130 -9.31 11.49 -0.26
CA ALA A 130 -8.41 12.45 -0.87
C ALA A 130 -9.02 13.07 -2.14
N ALA A 131 -9.72 12.26 -2.96
CA ALA A 131 -10.46 12.76 -4.12
C ALA A 131 -11.54 13.77 -3.72
N LEU A 132 -12.33 13.46 -2.69
CA LEU A 132 -13.31 14.42 -2.13
C LEU A 132 -12.64 15.71 -1.67
N GLY A 133 -11.54 15.64 -0.93
CA GLY A 133 -10.81 16.81 -0.44
C GLY A 133 -10.30 17.69 -1.58
N ILE A 134 -9.83 17.09 -2.66
CA ILE A 134 -9.40 17.82 -3.86
C ILE A 134 -10.61 18.51 -4.52
N VAL A 135 -11.74 17.82 -4.65
CA VAL A 135 -12.97 18.41 -5.18
C VAL A 135 -13.51 19.50 -4.25
N ALA A 136 -13.32 19.37 -2.93
CA ALA A 136 -13.71 20.42 -1.98
C ALA A 136 -12.93 21.73 -2.18
N ILE A 137 -11.74 21.69 -2.75
CA ILE A 137 -10.95 22.90 -3.06
C ILE A 137 -11.24 23.37 -4.49
N TRP A 138 -11.02 22.49 -5.49
CA TRP A 138 -10.99 22.84 -6.92
C TRP A 138 -12.30 22.53 -7.66
N GLY A 139 -13.28 21.88 -7.04
CA GLY A 139 -14.59 21.62 -7.65
C GLY A 139 -15.36 22.92 -7.96
N ARG A 140 -16.39 22.83 -8.80
CA ARG A 140 -17.24 23.99 -9.16
C ARG A 140 -17.78 24.71 -7.93
N ASN A 141 -18.21 23.97 -6.91
CA ASN A 141 -18.71 24.48 -5.63
C ASN A 141 -17.63 24.36 -4.53
N GLY A 142 -16.36 24.32 -4.91
CA GLY A 142 -15.23 24.24 -3.99
C GLY A 142 -14.86 25.61 -3.40
N LEU A 143 -13.84 25.61 -2.52
CA LEU A 143 -13.34 26.84 -1.87
C LEU A 143 -12.88 27.88 -2.90
N LEU A 144 -12.19 27.49 -3.98
CA LEU A 144 -11.76 28.43 -5.02
C LEU A 144 -12.95 28.97 -5.84
N GLY A 145 -13.96 28.15 -6.11
CA GLY A 145 -15.18 28.59 -6.78
C GLY A 145 -15.95 29.61 -5.95
N SER A 146 -16.05 29.43 -4.64
CA SER A 146 -16.71 30.38 -3.72
C SER A 146 -15.96 31.73 -3.60
N LEU A 147 -14.64 31.75 -3.89
CA LEU A 147 -13.84 32.96 -3.95
C LEU A 147 -13.91 33.69 -5.32
N GLY A 148 -14.78 33.23 -6.22
CA GLY A 148 -14.95 33.82 -7.56
C GLY A 148 -13.82 33.51 -8.54
N LEU A 149 -12.89 32.61 -8.17
CA LEU A 149 -11.86 32.13 -9.07
C LEU A 149 -12.46 31.05 -9.96
N SER A 150 -12.65 31.37 -11.26
CA SER A 150 -13.18 30.39 -12.20
C SER A 150 -12.19 29.23 -12.33
N THR A 151 -12.57 28.11 -11.79
CA THR A 151 -11.73 26.90 -11.81
C THR A 151 -11.82 26.13 -13.13
N GLY A 152 -12.49 26.66 -14.15
CA GLY A 152 -12.62 26.06 -15.48
C GLY A 152 -13.05 24.57 -15.42
N ASN A 153 -12.77 23.82 -16.45
CA ASN A 153 -12.91 22.34 -16.45
C ASN A 153 -11.65 21.68 -15.86
N LEU A 154 -11.45 21.84 -14.54
CA LEU A 154 -10.32 21.20 -13.84
C LEU A 154 -10.51 19.70 -13.63
N TYR A 155 -11.76 19.19 -13.73
CA TYR A 155 -12.00 17.75 -13.76
C TYR A 155 -11.22 17.12 -14.92
N GLY A 156 -10.63 15.96 -14.66
CA GLY A 156 -9.81 15.24 -15.63
C GLY A 156 -8.34 15.16 -15.22
N LEU A 157 -7.45 15.33 -16.18
CA LEU A 157 -6.02 15.05 -16.01
C LEU A 157 -5.39 15.73 -14.81
N TRP A 158 -5.63 17.05 -14.62
CA TRP A 158 -4.95 17.83 -13.59
C TRP A 158 -5.39 17.45 -12.17
N MET A 159 -6.68 17.17 -11.95
CA MET A 159 -7.15 16.71 -10.64
C MET A 159 -6.60 15.32 -10.31
N VAL A 160 -6.53 14.41 -11.29
CA VAL A 160 -5.93 13.10 -11.12
C VAL A 160 -4.44 13.22 -10.79
N VAL A 161 -3.71 14.06 -11.53
CA VAL A 161 -2.27 14.32 -11.27
C VAL A 161 -2.07 14.90 -9.88
N LEU A 162 -2.89 15.87 -9.46
CA LEU A 162 -2.80 16.47 -8.13
C LEU A 162 -3.05 15.44 -7.02
N ALA A 163 -4.05 14.56 -7.19
CA ALA A 163 -4.30 13.47 -6.26
C ALA A 163 -3.12 12.49 -6.18
N HIS A 164 -2.53 12.16 -7.32
CA HIS A 164 -1.32 11.31 -7.34
C HIS A 164 -0.13 11.97 -6.65
N VAL A 165 0.07 13.28 -6.83
CA VAL A 165 1.13 14.02 -6.15
C VAL A 165 0.87 14.07 -4.63
N PHE A 166 -0.38 14.23 -4.20
CA PHE A 166 -0.77 14.17 -2.79
C PHE A 166 -0.30 12.86 -2.12
N PHE A 167 -0.46 11.71 -2.79
CA PHE A 167 -0.05 10.42 -2.25
C PHE A 167 1.44 10.13 -2.39
N ASN A 168 2.02 10.48 -3.53
CA ASN A 168 3.36 10.01 -3.89
C ASN A 168 4.48 10.97 -3.49
N ALA A 169 4.26 12.29 -3.46
CA ALA A 169 5.29 13.24 -3.01
C ALA A 169 5.73 13.00 -1.56
N PRO A 170 4.86 12.65 -0.59
CA PRO A 170 5.26 12.24 0.76
C PRO A 170 6.14 10.99 0.79
N LEU A 171 5.86 10.00 -0.06
CA LEU A 171 6.68 8.80 -0.19
C LEU A 171 8.08 9.14 -0.69
N VAL A 172 8.17 9.97 -1.74
CA VAL A 172 9.46 10.46 -2.28
C VAL A 172 10.23 11.23 -1.23
N LEU A 173 9.57 12.16 -0.52
CA LEU A 173 10.19 12.94 0.55
C LEU A 173 10.83 12.03 1.60
N ARG A 174 10.12 11.02 2.08
CA ARG A 174 10.63 10.08 3.09
C ARG A 174 11.87 9.32 2.62
N VAL A 175 11.81 8.76 1.40
CA VAL A 175 12.92 7.99 0.82
C VAL A 175 14.12 8.89 0.55
N ALA A 176 13.92 10.04 -0.08
CA ALA A 176 14.99 10.99 -0.40
C ALA A 176 15.63 11.57 0.88
N TYR A 177 14.83 11.92 1.90
CA TYR A 177 15.32 12.39 3.18
C TYR A 177 16.14 11.32 3.90
N SER A 178 15.65 10.09 3.98
CA SER A 178 16.39 8.96 4.56
C SER A 178 17.73 8.73 3.86
N THR A 179 17.76 8.89 2.52
CA THR A 179 19.00 8.77 1.73
C THR A 179 20.00 9.87 2.06
N LEU A 180 19.55 11.12 2.26
CA LEU A 180 20.43 12.23 2.66
C LEU A 180 20.99 12.05 4.07
N VAL A 181 20.15 11.61 5.01
CA VAL A 181 20.54 11.37 6.41
C VAL A 181 21.49 10.18 6.54
N SER A 182 21.39 9.19 5.65
CA SER A 182 22.30 8.01 5.65
C SER A 182 23.70 8.32 5.11
N GLN A 183 23.92 9.51 4.53
CA GLN A 183 25.25 9.88 4.05
C GLN A 183 26.22 10.06 5.23
N PRO A 184 27.48 9.58 5.09
CA PRO A 184 28.49 9.77 6.12
C PRO A 184 28.77 11.23 6.48
N ASP A 185 28.95 11.52 7.76
CA ASP A 185 29.18 12.87 8.29
C ASP A 185 30.38 13.58 7.66
N TYR A 186 31.38 12.83 7.19
CA TYR A 186 32.57 13.44 6.58
C TYR A 186 32.27 14.18 5.29
N TYR A 187 31.28 13.76 4.50
CA TYR A 187 30.83 14.51 3.32
C TYR A 187 30.30 15.89 3.69
N TRP A 188 29.53 15.98 4.75
CA TRP A 188 28.97 17.23 5.23
C TRP A 188 30.06 18.15 5.83
N LYS A 189 31.06 17.57 6.49
CA LYS A 189 32.24 18.32 7.00
C LYS A 189 33.06 18.92 5.85
N ILE A 190 33.27 18.18 4.76
CA ILE A 190 33.96 18.69 3.57
C ILE A 190 33.24 19.92 2.98
N ILE A 191 31.90 19.90 2.92
CA ILE A 191 31.12 21.06 2.46
C ILE A 191 31.38 22.29 3.31
N ILE A 192 31.36 22.11 4.64
CA ILE A 192 31.55 23.20 5.59
C ILE A 192 32.97 23.78 5.48
N GLN A 193 33.98 22.91 5.43
CA GLN A 193 35.38 23.30 5.35
C GLN A 193 35.73 24.05 4.06
N ASN A 194 35.12 23.63 2.93
CA ASN A 194 35.39 24.25 1.63
C ASN A 194 34.39 25.36 1.27
N ASN A 195 33.52 25.78 2.18
CA ASN A 195 32.51 26.82 1.96
C ASN A 195 31.72 26.65 0.65
N LEU A 196 31.30 25.38 0.33
CA LEU A 196 30.59 25.09 -0.90
C LEU A 196 29.23 25.79 -0.94
N THR A 197 28.93 26.37 -2.11
CA THR A 197 27.62 26.99 -2.36
C THR A 197 26.50 25.95 -2.36
N SER A 198 25.26 26.39 -2.20
CA SER A 198 24.06 25.53 -2.22
C SER A 198 23.94 24.69 -3.52
N TRP A 199 24.34 25.27 -4.67
CA TRP A 199 24.34 24.56 -5.96
C TRP A 199 25.46 23.53 -6.06
N GLN A 200 26.65 23.85 -5.58
CA GLN A 200 27.77 22.91 -5.55
C GLN A 200 27.46 21.73 -4.61
N THR A 201 26.90 22.00 -3.43
CA THR A 201 26.43 20.99 -2.48
C THR A 201 25.40 20.07 -3.12
N PHE A 202 24.43 20.65 -3.84
CA PHE A 202 23.43 19.85 -4.58
C PHE A 202 24.10 18.94 -5.60
N LYS A 203 24.95 19.47 -6.47
CA LYS A 203 25.55 18.71 -7.57
C LYS A 203 26.50 17.61 -7.09
N ILE A 204 27.31 17.89 -6.06
CA ILE A 204 28.40 17.01 -5.62
C ILE A 204 27.89 15.91 -4.69
N ILE A 205 26.96 16.21 -3.77
CA ILE A 205 26.53 15.26 -2.75
C ILE A 205 25.06 14.88 -2.91
N GLU A 206 24.15 15.85 -2.90
CA GLU A 206 22.72 15.56 -2.83
C GLU A 206 22.24 14.83 -4.10
N TRP A 207 22.61 15.32 -5.28
CA TRP A 207 22.26 14.69 -6.56
C TRP A 207 22.86 13.29 -6.71
N ARG A 208 24.13 13.12 -6.32
CA ARG A 208 24.78 11.79 -6.33
C ARG A 208 24.10 10.81 -5.37
N SER A 209 23.59 11.32 -4.25
CA SER A 209 22.82 10.51 -3.30
C SER A 209 21.46 10.11 -3.85
N PHE A 210 20.83 10.96 -4.66
CA PHE A 210 19.53 10.68 -5.28
C PHE A 210 19.61 9.75 -6.50
N GLN A 211 20.68 9.81 -7.28
CA GLN A 211 20.81 9.00 -8.52
C GLN A 211 20.44 7.52 -8.36
N PRO A 212 20.93 6.78 -7.35
CA PRO A 212 20.62 5.36 -7.22
C PRO A 212 19.15 5.07 -6.86
N ILE A 213 18.42 6.05 -6.31
CA ILE A 213 17.01 5.87 -5.92
C ILE A 213 16.02 6.39 -6.97
N ILE A 214 16.47 7.23 -7.93
CA ILE A 214 15.57 7.83 -8.93
C ILE A 214 14.84 6.78 -9.75
N ILE A 215 15.57 5.91 -10.47
CA ILE A 215 14.97 4.92 -11.37
C ILE A 215 13.99 4.02 -10.63
N PRO A 216 14.39 3.45 -9.53
CA PRO A 216 13.55 2.57 -8.75
C PRO A 216 12.31 3.26 -8.16
N LEU A 217 12.50 4.47 -7.63
CA LEU A 217 11.41 5.22 -7.04
C LEU A 217 10.44 5.72 -8.12
N SER A 218 10.97 6.17 -9.27
CA SER A 218 10.14 6.55 -10.42
C SER A 218 9.32 5.37 -10.95
N SER A 219 9.91 4.19 -11.05
CA SER A 219 9.20 2.98 -11.49
C SER A 219 8.07 2.58 -10.53
N LEU A 220 8.34 2.67 -9.21
CA LEU A 220 7.32 2.40 -8.19
C LEU A 220 6.16 3.39 -8.27
N ILE A 221 6.47 4.70 -8.36
CA ILE A 221 5.44 5.75 -8.43
C ILE A 221 4.65 5.65 -9.72
N PHE A 222 5.35 5.42 -10.84
CA PHE A 222 4.69 5.22 -12.13
C PHE A 222 3.70 4.05 -12.06
N LEU A 223 4.11 2.92 -11.46
CA LEU A 223 3.25 1.78 -11.27
C LEU A 223 2.02 2.14 -10.43
N LEU A 224 2.19 2.82 -9.29
CA LEU A 224 1.09 3.24 -8.42
C LEU A 224 0.11 4.20 -9.13
N CYS A 225 0.63 5.10 -9.98
CA CYS A 225 -0.21 6.01 -10.76
C CYS A 225 -0.90 5.32 -11.93
N PHE A 226 -0.22 4.37 -12.58
CA PHE A 226 -0.73 3.61 -13.71
C PHE A 226 -1.84 2.63 -13.30
N THR A 227 -1.72 2.06 -12.09
CA THR A 227 -2.72 1.16 -11.49
C THR A 227 -3.68 1.89 -10.56
N SER A 228 -3.98 3.15 -10.84
CA SER A 228 -4.89 3.95 -10.02
C SER A 228 -6.32 3.84 -10.52
N PHE A 229 -7.16 3.13 -9.78
CA PHE A 229 -8.58 2.96 -10.06
C PHE A 229 -9.45 4.07 -9.44
N SER A 230 -9.48 4.12 -8.10
CA SER A 230 -10.44 4.95 -7.36
C SER A 230 -10.29 6.45 -7.65
N ILE A 231 -9.05 6.93 -7.80
CA ILE A 231 -8.77 8.34 -8.09
C ILE A 231 -9.27 8.70 -9.48
N VAL A 232 -8.98 7.86 -10.49
CA VAL A 232 -9.38 8.14 -11.86
C VAL A 232 -10.89 7.96 -12.04
N LEU A 233 -11.50 6.99 -11.36
CA LEU A 233 -12.95 6.79 -11.37
C LEU A 233 -13.70 8.03 -10.84
N MET A 234 -13.18 8.66 -9.78
CA MET A 234 -13.83 9.81 -9.13
C MET A 234 -13.46 11.15 -9.79
N LEU A 235 -12.23 11.34 -10.25
CA LEU A 235 -11.72 12.63 -10.71
C LEU A 235 -11.48 12.71 -12.22
N GLY A 236 -11.48 11.59 -12.94
CA GLY A 236 -11.14 11.54 -14.37
C GLY A 236 -12.11 12.27 -15.28
N GLY A 237 -13.38 12.41 -14.89
CA GLY A 237 -14.36 13.29 -15.53
C GLY A 237 -14.81 12.88 -16.94
N GLY A 238 -14.44 11.70 -17.44
CA GLY A 238 -14.96 11.21 -18.73
C GLY A 238 -13.97 10.37 -19.54
N PRO A 239 -14.31 10.05 -20.80
CA PRO A 239 -13.59 9.07 -21.61
C PRO A 239 -12.16 9.48 -22.01
N ASP A 240 -11.85 10.78 -22.00
CA ASP A 240 -10.52 11.28 -22.38
C ASP A 240 -9.44 11.04 -21.31
N VAL A 241 -9.85 10.88 -20.04
CA VAL A 241 -8.97 10.64 -18.92
C VAL A 241 -9.40 9.35 -18.21
N THR A 242 -9.15 8.22 -18.86
CA THR A 242 -9.42 6.89 -18.32
C THR A 242 -8.13 6.07 -18.22
N THR A 243 -8.13 5.11 -17.30
CA THR A 243 -7.06 4.11 -17.17
C THR A 243 -7.55 2.74 -17.60
N LEU A 244 -6.60 1.80 -17.78
CA LEU A 244 -6.95 0.40 -18.04
C LEU A 244 -7.91 -0.14 -16.98
N GLU A 245 -7.69 0.19 -15.71
CA GLU A 245 -8.52 -0.29 -14.60
C GLU A 245 -9.97 0.20 -14.69
N VAL A 246 -10.17 1.47 -14.99
CA VAL A 246 -11.53 2.03 -15.16
C VAL A 246 -12.21 1.41 -16.38
N SER A 247 -11.47 1.15 -17.46
CA SER A 247 -12.01 0.50 -18.65
C SER A 247 -12.35 -0.97 -18.41
N ILE A 248 -11.52 -1.71 -17.65
CA ILE A 248 -11.83 -3.08 -17.20
C ILE A 248 -13.12 -3.09 -16.38
N TYR A 249 -13.25 -2.16 -15.43
CA TYR A 249 -14.46 -2.02 -14.63
C TYR A 249 -15.70 -1.76 -15.50
N HIS A 250 -15.62 -0.86 -16.47
CA HIS A 250 -16.72 -0.57 -17.39
C HIS A 250 -17.08 -1.78 -18.25
N ALA A 251 -16.08 -2.53 -18.74
CA ALA A 251 -16.28 -3.73 -19.53
C ALA A 251 -17.02 -4.82 -18.75
N VAL A 252 -16.68 -5.02 -17.46
CA VAL A 252 -17.33 -6.04 -16.62
C VAL A 252 -18.69 -5.57 -16.13
N ARG A 253 -18.81 -4.33 -15.63
CA ARG A 253 -20.00 -3.87 -14.87
C ARG A 253 -21.12 -3.35 -15.74
N PHE A 254 -20.80 -2.71 -16.86
CA PHE A 254 -21.78 -2.04 -17.72
C PHE A 254 -21.99 -2.73 -19.07
N SER A 255 -20.90 -3.13 -19.74
CA SER A 255 -20.97 -3.75 -21.06
C SER A 255 -21.11 -5.27 -21.02
N PHE A 256 -20.77 -5.90 -19.89
CA PHE A 256 -20.66 -7.37 -19.74
C PHE A 256 -19.74 -8.03 -20.80
N ASP A 257 -18.79 -7.25 -21.33
CA ASP A 257 -17.81 -7.74 -22.31
C ASP A 257 -16.59 -8.32 -21.57
N LEU A 258 -16.71 -9.58 -21.20
CA LEU A 258 -15.68 -10.29 -20.47
C LEU A 258 -14.42 -10.58 -21.30
N PRO A 259 -14.49 -10.86 -22.61
CA PRO A 259 -13.31 -10.95 -23.46
C PRO A 259 -12.49 -9.66 -23.49
N LEU A 260 -13.14 -8.50 -23.64
CA LEU A 260 -12.46 -7.22 -23.57
C LEU A 260 -11.85 -6.97 -22.18
N ALA A 261 -12.58 -7.23 -21.12
CA ALA A 261 -12.08 -7.09 -19.75
C ALA A 261 -10.85 -7.99 -19.49
N ALA A 262 -10.89 -9.23 -19.93
CA ALA A 262 -9.77 -10.17 -19.83
C ALA A 262 -8.56 -9.71 -20.62
N SER A 263 -8.75 -9.24 -21.88
CA SER A 263 -7.68 -8.73 -22.74
C SER A 263 -6.97 -7.51 -22.13
N LEU A 264 -7.74 -6.53 -21.64
CA LEU A 264 -7.19 -5.36 -20.96
C LEU A 264 -6.47 -5.74 -19.65
N SER A 265 -6.99 -6.72 -18.92
CA SER A 265 -6.37 -7.22 -17.67
C SER A 265 -5.03 -7.91 -17.94
N VAL A 266 -4.95 -8.76 -18.96
CA VAL A 266 -3.69 -9.41 -19.39
C VAL A 266 -2.68 -8.36 -19.84
N LEU A 267 -3.10 -7.38 -20.64
CA LEU A 267 -2.24 -6.28 -21.07
C LEU A 267 -1.69 -5.50 -19.88
N GLN A 268 -2.52 -5.19 -18.90
CA GLN A 268 -2.11 -4.49 -17.68
C GLN A 268 -1.08 -5.30 -16.87
N ILE A 269 -1.29 -6.60 -16.71
CA ILE A 269 -0.33 -7.48 -16.00
C ILE A 269 1.02 -7.50 -16.71
N ILE A 270 1.03 -7.57 -18.04
CA ILE A 270 2.27 -7.57 -18.86
C ILE A 270 3.04 -6.26 -18.60
N ILE A 271 2.36 -5.12 -18.67
CA ILE A 271 2.98 -3.81 -18.45
C ILE A 271 3.51 -3.69 -17.02
N CYS A 272 2.71 -4.04 -16.01
CA CYS A 272 3.12 -4.00 -14.60
C CYS A 272 4.31 -4.92 -14.33
N SER A 273 4.30 -6.14 -14.88
CA SER A 273 5.41 -7.09 -14.76
C SER A 273 6.70 -6.56 -15.40
N GLY A 274 6.60 -5.95 -16.58
CA GLY A 274 7.72 -5.31 -17.28
C GLY A 274 8.32 -4.17 -16.46
N LEU A 275 7.49 -3.31 -15.88
CA LEU A 275 7.94 -2.20 -15.03
C LEU A 275 8.67 -2.69 -13.78
N ILE A 276 8.18 -3.75 -13.14
CA ILE A 276 8.84 -4.31 -11.94
C ILE A 276 10.16 -4.99 -12.30
N LEU A 277 10.28 -5.64 -13.45
CA LEU A 277 11.55 -6.20 -13.91
C LEU A 277 12.60 -5.10 -14.16
N VAL A 278 12.21 -3.96 -14.69
CA VAL A 278 13.09 -2.79 -14.89
C VAL A 278 13.48 -2.15 -13.54
N SER A 279 12.61 -2.21 -12.54
CA SER A 279 12.85 -1.59 -11.21
C SER A 279 13.75 -2.41 -10.28
N ARG A 280 14.25 -3.56 -10.68
CA ARG A 280 15.19 -4.36 -9.86
C ARG A 280 16.58 -3.69 -9.78
N PRO A 281 17.23 -3.66 -8.60
CA PRO A 281 16.82 -4.17 -7.28
C PRO A 281 16.62 -3.05 -6.25
N LEU A 282 15.45 -2.90 -5.71
CA LEU A 282 15.19 -1.99 -4.61
C LEU A 282 15.10 -2.74 -3.29
N ASN A 283 16.22 -2.90 -2.63
CA ASN A 283 16.21 -3.03 -1.19
C ASN A 283 15.91 -1.64 -0.59
N PHE A 284 14.64 -1.23 -0.64
CA PHE A 284 14.18 -0.16 0.22
C PHE A 284 14.26 -0.62 1.67
N ASN A 285 15.39 -0.39 2.28
CA ASN A 285 15.41 -0.31 3.73
C ASN A 285 14.68 0.98 4.10
N VAL A 286 13.37 0.91 4.21
CA VAL A 286 12.53 1.91 4.89
C VAL A 286 12.75 1.74 6.41
N SER A 287 13.99 1.51 6.80
CA SER A 287 14.36 1.60 8.20
C SER A 287 14.24 3.07 8.55
N SER A 288 13.40 3.35 9.52
CA SER A 288 13.43 4.64 10.22
C SER A 288 14.89 4.98 10.49
N PRO A 289 15.36 6.19 10.15
CA PRO A 289 16.72 6.56 10.45
C PRO A 289 16.93 6.23 11.92
N LYS A 290 17.88 5.33 12.21
CA LYS A 290 18.28 5.10 13.59
C LYS A 290 18.61 6.46 14.14
N SER A 291 18.02 6.84 15.24
CA SER A 291 18.33 8.03 16.01
C SER A 291 19.74 7.88 16.62
N THR A 292 20.74 7.76 15.78
CA THR A 292 22.08 8.15 16.16
C THR A 292 22.01 9.66 16.31
N SER A 293 22.29 10.15 17.51
CA SER A 293 22.28 11.57 17.85
C SER A 293 22.93 12.36 16.72
N GLN A 294 22.12 12.85 15.79
CA GLN A 294 22.61 13.77 14.77
C GLN A 294 23.00 15.03 15.52
N LYS A 295 24.31 15.18 15.76
CA LYS A 295 24.86 16.52 16.00
C LYS A 295 24.41 17.35 14.81
N GLU A 296 23.59 18.38 15.05
CA GLU A 296 23.20 19.34 14.01
C GLU A 296 24.46 19.91 13.35
N LEU A 297 24.87 19.31 12.24
CA LEU A 297 25.93 19.87 11.43
C LEU A 297 25.39 21.13 10.76
N LYS A 298 25.76 22.29 11.30
CA LYS A 298 25.35 23.58 10.75
C LYS A 298 25.95 23.72 9.36
N ARG A 299 25.15 23.58 8.33
CA ARG A 299 25.52 23.75 6.93
C ARG A 299 25.67 25.26 6.63
N ASN A 300 26.73 25.66 5.92
CA ASN A 300 27.00 27.07 5.56
C ASN A 300 25.93 27.65 4.61
N ASP A 301 25.32 26.78 3.76
CA ASP A 301 24.27 27.19 2.82
C ASP A 301 22.90 27.43 3.50
N ARG A 302 22.78 27.17 4.80
CA ARG A 302 21.55 27.40 5.60
C ARG A 302 21.26 28.90 5.76
N GLU A 303 22.29 29.74 5.84
CA GLU A 303 22.14 31.17 6.07
C GLU A 303 21.85 31.97 4.79
N ASN A 304 21.97 31.36 3.62
CA ASN A 304 21.70 32.00 2.34
C ASN A 304 20.22 32.36 2.21
N LEU A 305 19.90 33.63 1.94
CA LEU A 305 18.52 34.14 1.84
C LEU A 305 17.71 33.43 0.75
N THR A 306 18.30 33.20 -0.43
CA THR A 306 17.64 32.52 -1.54
C THR A 306 17.30 31.07 -1.17
N ALA A 307 18.21 30.37 -0.48
CA ALA A 307 17.97 29.03 0.04
C ALA A 307 16.88 29.05 1.12
N LYS A 308 16.85 30.08 1.97
CA LYS A 308 15.83 30.22 3.02
C LYS A 308 14.43 30.40 2.43
N ILE A 309 14.30 31.27 1.42
CA ILE A 309 13.01 31.50 0.75
C ILE A 309 12.55 30.24 0.02
N SER A 310 13.44 29.59 -0.75
CA SER A 310 13.08 28.36 -1.49
C SER A 310 12.69 27.23 -0.55
N ASP A 311 13.43 27.01 0.54
CA ASP A 311 13.12 25.95 1.49
C ASP A 311 11.77 26.18 2.19
N THR A 312 11.51 27.42 2.60
CA THR A 312 10.22 27.80 3.21
C THR A 312 9.08 27.58 2.22
N LEU A 313 9.26 27.99 0.95
CA LEU A 313 8.25 27.82 -0.09
C LEU A 313 7.92 26.32 -0.31
N PHE A 314 8.95 25.46 -0.43
CA PHE A 314 8.73 24.03 -0.64
C PHE A 314 8.08 23.34 0.57
N LEU A 315 8.52 23.65 1.79
CA LEU A 315 7.95 23.05 3.00
C LEU A 315 6.54 23.54 3.28
N THR A 316 6.25 24.84 3.09
CA THR A 316 4.88 25.37 3.23
C THR A 316 3.97 24.86 2.12
N GLY A 317 4.45 24.81 0.86
CA GLY A 317 3.71 24.22 -0.26
C GLY A 317 3.38 22.75 -0.05
N PHE A 318 4.32 21.98 0.50
CA PHE A 318 4.09 20.59 0.88
C PHE A 318 3.05 20.47 2.01
N PHE A 319 3.11 21.32 3.01
CA PHE A 319 2.14 21.34 4.08
C PHE A 319 0.74 21.67 3.56
N ILE A 320 0.63 22.68 2.70
CA ILE A 320 -0.63 23.03 2.01
C ILE A 320 -1.14 21.85 1.19
N LEU A 321 -0.29 21.18 0.42
CA LEU A 321 -0.67 20.02 -0.39
C LEU A 321 -1.32 18.91 0.44
N ILE A 322 -0.79 18.64 1.63
CA ILE A 322 -1.29 17.54 2.49
C ILE A 322 -2.52 17.96 3.30
N PHE A 323 -2.48 19.14 3.92
CA PHE A 323 -3.51 19.53 4.87
C PHE A 323 -4.70 20.24 4.25
N LEU A 324 -4.48 21.03 3.19
CA LEU A 324 -5.56 21.83 2.61
C LEU A 324 -6.74 20.99 2.11
N PRO A 325 -6.56 19.82 1.43
CA PRO A 325 -7.68 18.97 1.05
C PRO A 325 -8.47 18.43 2.24
N LEU A 326 -7.79 18.08 3.33
CA LEU A 326 -8.44 17.55 4.54
C LEU A 326 -9.16 18.66 5.31
N ILE A 327 -8.55 19.84 5.40
CA ILE A 327 -9.15 21.00 6.04
C ILE A 327 -10.36 21.51 5.24
N ALA A 328 -10.27 21.51 3.90
CA ALA A 328 -11.38 21.92 3.04
C ALA A 328 -12.62 21.05 3.25
N LEU A 329 -12.45 19.75 3.49
CA LEU A 329 -13.56 18.87 3.85
C LEU A 329 -14.22 19.28 5.17
N LEU A 330 -13.41 19.67 6.18
CA LEU A 330 -13.94 20.11 7.48
C LEU A 330 -14.76 21.39 7.36
N PHE A 331 -14.36 22.34 6.47
CA PHE A 331 -15.11 23.57 6.25
C PHE A 331 -16.43 23.35 5.50
N ARG A 332 -16.59 22.22 4.79
CA ARG A 332 -17.82 21.86 4.09
C ARG A 332 -18.79 21.00 4.91
N LEU A 333 -18.47 20.78 6.19
CA LEU A 333 -19.35 20.05 7.10
C LEU A 333 -20.68 20.79 7.26
N ASP A 334 -21.74 20.11 6.87
CA ASP A 334 -23.10 20.54 7.12
C ASP A 334 -23.78 19.60 8.14
N LEU A 335 -24.13 20.15 9.31
CA LEU A 335 -24.76 19.38 10.38
C LEU A 335 -26.10 18.77 9.94
N SER A 336 -26.84 19.47 9.09
CA SER A 336 -28.15 19.01 8.60
C SER A 336 -28.00 17.77 7.71
N SER A 337 -27.01 17.76 6.84
CA SER A 337 -26.66 16.62 6.00
C SER A 337 -26.11 15.45 6.84
N GLY A 338 -25.39 15.76 7.92
CA GLY A 338 -24.92 14.74 8.87
C GLY A 338 -26.08 14.04 9.58
N LEU A 339 -27.04 14.78 10.10
CA LEU A 339 -28.23 14.21 10.74
C LEU A 339 -29.05 13.35 9.78
N LYS A 340 -29.22 13.78 8.53
CA LYS A 340 -29.87 12.99 7.49
C LYS A 340 -29.13 11.69 7.20
N LEU A 341 -27.80 11.74 7.06
CA LEU A 341 -26.97 10.58 6.79
C LEU A 341 -27.09 9.53 7.92
N PHE A 342 -26.94 9.97 9.17
CA PHE A 342 -27.00 9.08 10.34
C PHE A 342 -28.40 8.55 10.66
N SER A 343 -29.47 9.17 10.17
CA SER A 343 -30.84 8.66 10.28
C SER A 343 -31.17 7.55 9.29
N GLN A 344 -30.33 7.33 8.26
CA GLN A 344 -30.55 6.30 7.24
C GLN A 344 -30.05 4.93 7.73
N ASN A 345 -30.89 3.90 7.69
CA ASN A 345 -30.51 2.52 8.00
C ASN A 345 -29.37 2.03 7.09
N ARG A 346 -29.37 2.46 5.82
CA ARG A 346 -28.33 2.13 4.84
C ARG A 346 -26.93 2.53 5.29
N PHE A 347 -26.77 3.66 5.98
CA PHE A 347 -25.49 4.08 6.55
C PHE A 347 -25.00 3.07 7.60
N TRP A 348 -25.87 2.63 8.51
CA TRP A 348 -25.51 1.70 9.57
C TRP A 348 -25.21 0.31 9.03
N ASP A 349 -25.93 -0.14 8.00
CA ASP A 349 -25.65 -1.41 7.31
C ASP A 349 -24.27 -1.37 6.64
N ALA A 350 -23.96 -0.29 5.91
CA ALA A 350 -22.65 -0.07 5.30
C ALA A 350 -21.53 0.05 6.34
N PHE A 351 -21.78 0.71 7.47
CA PHE A 351 -20.83 0.83 8.58
C PHE A 351 -20.53 -0.54 9.22
N TYR A 352 -21.57 -1.32 9.52
CA TYR A 352 -21.41 -2.66 10.09
C TYR A 352 -20.64 -3.58 9.14
N THR A 353 -21.01 -3.60 7.88
CA THR A 353 -20.37 -4.41 6.83
C THR A 353 -18.90 -4.04 6.68
N SER A 354 -18.58 -2.74 6.58
CA SER A 354 -17.20 -2.26 6.47
C SER A 354 -16.38 -2.58 7.71
N SER A 355 -16.94 -2.38 8.90
CA SER A 355 -16.26 -2.66 10.16
C SER A 355 -15.93 -4.14 10.32
N LYS A 356 -16.90 -5.01 10.02
CA LYS A 356 -16.73 -6.46 10.03
C LYS A 356 -15.67 -6.91 9.02
N LEU A 357 -15.73 -6.38 7.80
CA LEU A 357 -14.78 -6.68 6.73
C LEU A 357 -13.36 -6.23 7.10
N ALA A 358 -13.20 -4.98 7.55
CA ALA A 358 -11.91 -4.41 7.89
C ALA A 358 -11.27 -5.09 9.11
N LEU A 359 -12.05 -5.44 10.13
CA LEU A 359 -11.54 -6.15 11.29
C LEU A 359 -11.11 -7.57 10.93
N LEU A 360 -11.94 -8.32 10.21
CA LEU A 360 -11.61 -9.68 9.80
C LEU A 360 -10.41 -9.71 8.86
N SER A 361 -10.34 -8.83 7.86
CA SER A 361 -9.22 -8.77 6.93
C SER A 361 -7.91 -8.38 7.62
N SER A 362 -7.92 -7.41 8.54
CA SER A 362 -6.72 -7.00 9.25
C SER A 362 -6.19 -8.09 10.17
N VAL A 363 -7.05 -8.74 10.96
CA VAL A 363 -6.66 -9.83 11.86
C VAL A 363 -6.15 -11.04 11.09
N THR A 364 -6.87 -11.46 10.03
CA THR A 364 -6.46 -12.61 9.20
C THR A 364 -5.18 -12.35 8.43
N SER A 365 -5.00 -11.14 7.89
CA SER A 365 -3.77 -10.75 7.20
C SER A 365 -2.55 -10.80 8.13
N VAL A 366 -2.66 -10.24 9.34
CA VAL A 366 -1.58 -10.26 10.33
C VAL A 366 -1.29 -11.69 10.80
N ALA A 367 -2.32 -12.50 11.05
CA ALA A 367 -2.16 -13.91 11.46
C ALA A 367 -1.43 -14.73 10.38
N ILE A 368 -1.83 -14.58 9.11
CA ILE A 368 -1.18 -15.24 7.98
C ILE A 368 0.26 -14.75 7.81
N ALA A 369 0.49 -13.43 7.91
CA ALA A 369 1.83 -12.86 7.81
C ALA A 369 2.79 -13.42 8.87
N VAL A 370 2.35 -13.55 10.12
CA VAL A 370 3.14 -14.16 11.21
C VAL A 370 3.52 -15.61 10.87
N ILE A 371 2.58 -16.40 10.34
CA ILE A 371 2.83 -17.79 9.92
C ILE A 371 3.86 -17.83 8.78
N LEU A 372 3.70 -16.98 7.77
CA LEU A 372 4.59 -16.92 6.61
C LEU A 372 6.01 -16.49 6.99
N ILE A 373 6.16 -15.44 7.79
CA ILE A 373 7.47 -14.93 8.25
C ILE A 373 8.18 -16.00 9.09
N ASN A 374 7.47 -16.64 10.02
CA ASN A 374 8.04 -17.69 10.85
C ASN A 374 8.45 -18.91 9.99
N SER A 375 7.62 -19.33 9.04
CA SER A 375 7.90 -20.42 8.11
C SER A 375 9.14 -20.11 7.26
N LYS A 376 9.19 -18.93 6.64
CA LYS A 376 10.32 -18.44 5.84
C LYS A 376 11.63 -18.49 6.64
N PHE A 377 11.62 -17.91 7.85
CA PHE A 377 12.79 -17.88 8.72
C PHE A 377 13.28 -19.29 9.07
N ARG A 378 12.36 -20.22 9.41
CA ARG A 378 12.72 -21.62 9.71
C ARG A 378 13.26 -22.38 8.50
N LEU A 379 12.69 -22.16 7.33
CA LEU A 379 13.17 -22.77 6.08
C LEU A 379 14.58 -22.27 5.73
N ALA A 380 14.82 -20.97 5.92
CA ALA A 380 16.15 -20.39 5.71
C ALA A 380 17.20 -20.96 6.70
N GLN A 381 16.85 -21.13 7.98
CA GLN A 381 17.71 -21.78 8.98
C GLN A 381 18.05 -23.24 8.63
N LEU A 382 17.15 -23.96 7.96
CA LEU A 382 17.37 -25.33 7.50
C LEU A 382 18.15 -25.41 6.18
N GLY A 383 18.56 -24.27 5.61
CA GLY A 383 19.27 -24.20 4.34
C GLY A 383 18.39 -24.32 3.10
N ASN A 384 17.05 -24.45 3.26
CA ASN A 384 16.14 -24.55 2.13
C ASN A 384 15.77 -23.16 1.61
N ARG A 385 16.69 -22.55 0.85
CA ARG A 385 16.52 -21.22 0.26
C ARG A 385 15.40 -21.16 -0.77
N PHE A 386 15.20 -22.26 -1.53
CA PHE A 386 14.17 -22.31 -2.56
C PHE A 386 12.76 -22.11 -1.98
N LEU A 387 12.38 -22.90 -0.96
CA LEU A 387 11.07 -22.77 -0.32
C LEU A 387 10.90 -21.43 0.44
N SER A 388 11.98 -20.91 1.01
CA SER A 388 11.97 -19.59 1.64
C SER A 388 11.68 -18.49 0.62
N GLN A 389 12.33 -18.52 -0.55
CA GLN A 389 12.09 -17.57 -1.65
C GLN A 389 10.71 -17.76 -2.30
N PHE A 390 10.23 -19.00 -2.39
CA PHE A 390 8.90 -19.30 -2.89
C PHE A 390 7.80 -18.63 -2.05
N ILE A 391 7.93 -18.66 -0.72
CA ILE A 391 6.98 -17.95 0.18
C ILE A 391 7.01 -16.44 -0.08
N ASP A 392 8.20 -15.84 -0.22
CA ASP A 392 8.31 -14.41 -0.55
C ASP A 392 7.69 -14.08 -1.90
N PHE A 393 7.94 -14.92 -2.90
CA PHE A 393 7.37 -14.75 -4.23
C PHE A 393 5.85 -14.84 -4.21
N SER A 394 5.27 -15.85 -3.53
CA SER A 394 3.82 -16.05 -3.46
C SER A 394 3.08 -14.83 -2.87
N VAL A 395 3.66 -14.18 -1.87
CA VAL A 395 3.10 -12.96 -1.28
C VAL A 395 3.30 -11.75 -2.20
N SER A 396 4.52 -11.61 -2.76
CA SER A 396 4.87 -10.47 -3.60
C SER A 396 4.17 -10.49 -4.96
N PHE A 397 3.67 -11.64 -5.41
CA PHE A 397 2.94 -11.80 -6.66
C PHE A 397 1.71 -10.88 -6.73
N TYR A 398 1.00 -10.70 -5.62
CA TYR A 398 -0.19 -9.83 -5.57
C TYR A 398 0.11 -8.33 -5.66
N LEU A 399 1.37 -7.91 -5.51
CA LEU A 399 1.78 -6.55 -5.86
C LEU A 399 1.85 -6.31 -7.37
N LEU A 400 2.01 -7.39 -8.16
CA LEU A 400 2.03 -7.34 -9.63
C LEU A 400 0.63 -7.28 -10.23
N MET A 401 -0.37 -7.76 -9.48
CA MET A 401 -1.75 -7.90 -9.94
C MET A 401 -2.59 -6.76 -9.36
N PRO A 402 -3.04 -5.79 -10.16
CA PRO A 402 -3.94 -4.73 -9.69
C PRO A 402 -5.25 -5.28 -9.13
N ALA A 403 -5.83 -4.57 -8.17
CA ALA A 403 -7.01 -5.05 -7.44
C ALA A 403 -8.22 -5.33 -8.34
N ILE A 404 -8.45 -4.46 -9.33
CA ILE A 404 -9.56 -4.63 -10.28
C ILE A 404 -9.32 -5.82 -11.22
N VAL A 405 -8.07 -6.07 -11.60
CA VAL A 405 -7.67 -7.22 -12.42
C VAL A 405 -7.91 -8.53 -11.65
N PHE A 406 -7.52 -8.57 -10.37
CA PHE A 406 -7.82 -9.71 -9.49
C PHE A 406 -9.33 -9.95 -9.38
N ALA A 407 -10.10 -8.89 -9.12
CA ALA A 407 -11.54 -8.96 -8.99
C ALA A 407 -12.22 -9.45 -10.30
N THR A 408 -11.76 -8.95 -11.46
CA THR A 408 -12.22 -9.40 -12.77
C THR A 408 -11.90 -10.89 -13.00
N GLY A 409 -10.69 -11.31 -12.64
CA GLY A 409 -10.31 -12.71 -12.75
C GLY A 409 -11.11 -13.64 -11.84
N CYS A 410 -11.39 -13.23 -10.60
CA CYS A 410 -12.31 -13.93 -9.72
C CYS A 410 -13.73 -13.97 -10.31
N PHE A 411 -14.19 -12.87 -10.90
CA PHE A 411 -15.49 -12.82 -11.55
C PHE A 411 -15.59 -13.83 -12.69
N ILE A 412 -14.61 -13.86 -13.59
CA ILE A 412 -14.58 -14.81 -14.71
C ILE A 412 -14.46 -16.26 -14.22
N LEU A 413 -13.60 -16.51 -13.21
CA LEU A 413 -13.32 -17.87 -12.70
C LEU A 413 -14.52 -18.48 -11.99
N PHE A 414 -15.23 -17.72 -11.15
CA PHE A 414 -16.24 -18.27 -10.25
C PHE A 414 -17.68 -18.11 -10.74
N ARG A 415 -17.96 -17.30 -11.78
CA ARG A 415 -19.32 -17.02 -12.27
C ARG A 415 -20.12 -18.27 -12.67
N GLU A 416 -19.45 -19.32 -13.10
CA GLU A 416 -20.10 -20.57 -13.56
C GLU A 416 -20.40 -21.53 -12.41
N PHE A 417 -19.76 -21.34 -11.25
CA PHE A 417 -19.87 -22.25 -10.11
C PHE A 417 -20.76 -21.73 -9.00
N VAL A 418 -20.80 -20.40 -8.81
CA VAL A 418 -21.47 -19.76 -7.67
C VAL A 418 -22.10 -18.44 -8.07
N ASN A 419 -23.17 -18.09 -7.36
CA ASN A 419 -23.69 -16.72 -7.43
C ASN A 419 -22.69 -15.77 -6.74
N LEU A 420 -21.98 -14.99 -7.54
CA LEU A 420 -20.91 -14.11 -7.06
C LEU A 420 -21.40 -13.03 -6.08
N PHE A 421 -22.65 -12.61 -6.21
CA PHE A 421 -23.22 -11.59 -5.33
C PHE A 421 -23.49 -12.12 -3.92
N ASP A 422 -23.81 -13.39 -3.78
CA ASP A 422 -23.97 -14.06 -2.47
C ASP A 422 -22.61 -14.31 -1.80
N MET A 423 -21.55 -14.50 -2.60
CA MET A 423 -20.19 -14.71 -2.14
C MET A 423 -19.37 -13.42 -2.05
N ALA A 424 -19.95 -12.27 -2.35
CA ALA A 424 -19.28 -10.97 -2.45
C ALA A 424 -18.46 -10.64 -1.19
N PHE A 425 -19.01 -10.86 0.01
CA PHE A 425 -18.30 -10.62 1.26
C PHE A 425 -16.97 -11.40 1.35
N TRP A 426 -16.98 -12.68 1.00
CA TRP A 426 -15.80 -13.54 1.07
C TRP A 426 -14.77 -13.21 0.00
N LEU A 427 -15.21 -12.86 -1.21
CA LEU A 427 -14.32 -12.46 -2.30
C LEU A 427 -13.60 -11.15 -1.97
N VAL A 428 -14.31 -10.15 -1.44
CA VAL A 428 -13.71 -8.88 -1.00
C VAL A 428 -12.81 -9.09 0.21
N LEU A 429 -13.19 -9.96 1.16
CA LEU A 429 -12.35 -10.31 2.30
C LEU A 429 -11.01 -10.93 1.86
N ILE A 430 -11.05 -11.91 0.97
CA ILE A 430 -9.85 -12.58 0.44
C ILE A 430 -8.97 -11.56 -0.29
N ALA A 431 -9.55 -10.72 -1.14
CA ALA A 431 -8.82 -9.67 -1.84
C ALA A 431 -8.11 -8.72 -0.86
N ASN A 432 -8.82 -8.19 0.13
CA ASN A 432 -8.27 -7.27 1.12
C ASN A 432 -7.14 -7.91 1.94
N VAL A 433 -7.26 -9.20 2.28
CA VAL A 433 -6.18 -9.96 2.92
C VAL A 433 -4.97 -10.05 1.99
N LEU A 434 -5.16 -10.48 0.73
CA LEU A 434 -4.08 -10.69 -0.23
C LEU A 434 -3.32 -9.40 -0.55
N PHE A 435 -4.02 -8.27 -0.73
CA PHE A 435 -3.39 -7.00 -1.04
C PHE A 435 -2.71 -6.33 0.17
N SER A 436 -3.17 -6.61 1.40
CA SER A 436 -2.51 -6.11 2.61
C SER A 436 -1.29 -6.93 3.01
N LEU A 437 -1.26 -8.25 2.73
CA LEU A 437 -0.18 -9.17 3.11
C LEU A 437 1.24 -8.71 2.73
N PRO A 438 1.52 -8.22 1.51
CA PRO A 438 2.86 -7.77 1.15
C PRO A 438 3.35 -6.59 2.00
N PHE A 439 2.47 -5.69 2.39
CA PHE A 439 2.81 -4.56 3.27
C PHE A 439 3.03 -5.02 4.70
N VAL A 440 2.13 -5.85 5.23
CA VAL A 440 2.22 -6.41 6.58
C VAL A 440 3.51 -7.21 6.75
N THR A 441 3.83 -8.10 5.78
CA THR A 441 5.07 -8.90 5.84
C THR A 441 6.32 -8.04 5.77
N ARG A 442 6.37 -7.03 4.90
CA ARG A 442 7.53 -6.14 4.77
C ARG A 442 7.80 -5.31 6.04
N ILE A 443 6.75 -4.86 6.73
CA ILE A 443 6.88 -4.09 7.98
C ILE A 443 7.30 -5.00 9.13
N LEU A 444 6.72 -6.19 9.25
CA LEU A 444 6.99 -7.10 10.38
C LEU A 444 8.31 -7.86 10.25
N THR A 445 8.72 -8.26 9.04
CA THR A 445 9.86 -9.18 8.84
C THR A 445 11.14 -8.73 9.54
N PRO A 446 11.63 -7.47 9.41
CA PRO A 446 12.90 -7.08 10.02
C PRO A 446 12.91 -7.19 11.56
N SER A 447 11.84 -6.73 12.19
CA SER A 447 11.71 -6.77 13.65
C SER A 447 11.46 -8.19 14.17
N PHE A 448 10.68 -8.97 13.41
CA PHE A 448 10.35 -10.34 13.74
C PHE A 448 11.58 -11.27 13.64
N GLU A 449 12.34 -11.17 12.56
CA GLU A 449 13.58 -11.94 12.36
C GLU A 449 14.64 -11.59 13.41
N ARG A 450 14.73 -10.32 13.81
CA ARG A 450 15.63 -9.87 14.89
C ARG A 450 15.30 -10.58 16.21
N ILE A 451 14.01 -10.61 16.61
CA ILE A 451 13.58 -11.26 17.84
C ILE A 451 13.76 -12.77 17.76
N LEU A 452 13.44 -13.38 16.62
CA LEU A 452 13.66 -14.80 16.41
C LEU A 452 15.15 -15.15 16.54
N SER A 453 16.06 -14.39 15.94
CA SER A 453 17.50 -14.66 16.00
C SER A 453 18.09 -14.49 17.39
N GLN A 454 17.61 -13.52 18.17
CA GLN A 454 18.11 -13.23 19.52
C GLN A 454 17.60 -14.21 20.57
N HIS A 455 16.32 -14.58 20.54
CA HIS A 455 15.68 -15.33 21.64
C HIS A 455 15.39 -16.80 21.30
N ASP A 456 15.69 -17.26 20.09
CA ASP A 456 15.34 -18.61 19.64
C ASP A 456 16.01 -19.71 20.46
N LYS A 457 17.33 -19.59 20.68
CA LYS A 457 18.10 -20.57 21.44
C LYS A 457 17.61 -20.66 22.89
N ILE A 458 17.37 -19.53 23.52
CA ILE A 458 16.90 -19.46 24.92
C ILE A 458 15.50 -20.05 25.05
N SER A 459 14.58 -19.70 24.14
CA SER A 459 13.21 -20.23 24.19
C SER A 459 13.15 -21.75 23.99
N LEU A 460 14.02 -22.30 23.15
CA LEU A 460 14.12 -23.75 22.95
C LEU A 460 14.70 -24.47 24.17
N GLN A 461 15.71 -23.88 24.83
CA GLN A 461 16.29 -24.43 26.08
C GLN A 461 15.25 -24.46 27.22
N LEU A 462 14.40 -23.44 27.30
CA LEU A 462 13.32 -23.36 28.27
C LEU A 462 12.06 -24.16 27.88
N GLY A 463 12.07 -24.86 26.75
CA GLY A 463 10.92 -25.61 26.24
C GLY A 463 9.73 -24.74 25.81
N ILE A 464 9.92 -23.43 25.64
CA ILE A 464 8.85 -22.49 25.25
C ILE A 464 8.76 -22.48 23.71
N THR A 465 7.74 -23.13 23.16
CA THR A 465 7.54 -23.30 21.72
C THR A 465 6.11 -22.92 21.28
N GLY A 466 5.88 -22.77 19.97
CA GLY A 466 4.56 -22.58 19.36
C GLY A 466 3.86 -21.30 19.82
N VAL A 467 2.55 -21.42 20.09
CA VAL A 467 1.69 -20.29 20.49
C VAL A 467 2.15 -19.65 21.81
N ARG A 468 2.63 -20.47 22.77
CA ARG A 468 3.15 -19.96 24.05
C ARG A 468 4.35 -19.04 23.85
N ARG A 469 5.26 -19.37 22.95
CA ARG A 469 6.38 -18.51 22.57
C ARG A 469 5.90 -17.20 21.94
N PHE A 470 4.94 -17.29 21.02
CA PHE A 470 4.37 -16.11 20.39
C PHE A 470 3.77 -15.16 21.42
N MET A 471 2.95 -15.67 22.33
CA MET A 471 2.28 -14.85 23.35
C MET A 471 3.23 -14.25 24.38
N LEU A 472 4.25 -15.01 24.85
CA LEU A 472 5.14 -14.56 25.91
C LEU A 472 6.34 -13.72 25.44
N LEU A 473 6.84 -13.96 24.22
CA LEU A 473 8.05 -13.31 23.74
C LEU A 473 7.78 -12.40 22.54
N THR A 474 7.14 -12.93 21.48
CA THR A 474 7.04 -12.20 20.22
C THR A 474 6.02 -11.07 20.29
N LEU A 475 4.84 -11.35 20.80
CA LEU A 475 3.74 -10.36 20.86
C LEU A 475 4.09 -9.16 21.76
N PRO A 476 4.62 -9.34 23.01
CA PRO A 476 5.00 -8.20 23.84
C PRO A 476 6.17 -7.40 23.27
N ALA A 477 7.13 -8.08 22.64
CA ALA A 477 8.31 -7.41 22.08
C ALA A 477 7.99 -6.59 20.81
N LEU A 478 6.98 -6.99 20.03
CA LEU A 478 6.58 -6.38 18.75
C LEU A 478 5.21 -5.67 18.84
N HIS A 479 4.73 -5.32 20.04
CA HIS A 479 3.39 -4.75 20.19
C HIS A 479 3.16 -3.49 19.35
N ARG A 480 4.18 -2.62 19.18
CA ARG A 480 4.09 -1.40 18.35
C ARG A 480 3.99 -1.72 16.86
N GLU A 481 4.78 -2.67 16.40
CA GLU A 481 4.75 -3.13 15.02
C GLU A 481 3.41 -3.82 14.71
N PHE A 482 2.90 -4.64 15.63
CA PHE A 482 1.57 -5.27 15.48
C PHE A 482 0.44 -4.23 15.45
N GLN A 483 0.47 -3.24 16.35
CA GLN A 483 -0.46 -2.12 16.31
C GLN A 483 -0.45 -1.43 14.93
N LEU A 484 0.75 -1.11 14.44
CA LEU A 484 0.93 -0.41 13.18
C LEU A 484 0.37 -1.20 11.99
N VAL A 485 0.72 -2.50 11.89
CA VAL A 485 0.27 -3.31 10.74
C VAL A 485 -1.22 -3.62 10.79
N LEU A 486 -1.81 -3.78 11.98
CA LEU A 486 -3.27 -3.91 12.11
C LEU A 486 -3.99 -2.64 11.68
N ALA A 487 -3.49 -1.47 12.10
CA ALA A 487 -4.08 -0.19 11.71
C ALA A 487 -3.96 0.06 10.20
N ILE A 488 -2.81 -0.23 9.59
CA ILE A 488 -2.61 -0.10 8.15
C ILE A 488 -3.52 -1.05 7.37
N SER A 489 -3.56 -2.33 7.76
CA SER A 489 -4.38 -3.34 7.09
C SER A 489 -5.88 -3.02 7.23
N PHE A 490 -6.29 -2.52 8.39
CA PHE A 490 -7.64 -2.04 8.64
C PHE A 490 -7.98 -0.83 7.73
N ALA A 491 -7.08 0.14 7.65
CA ALA A 491 -7.25 1.32 6.80
C ALA A 491 -7.32 0.96 5.30
N PHE A 492 -6.49 0.01 4.84
CA PHE A 492 -6.53 -0.47 3.45
C PHE A 492 -7.86 -1.14 3.13
N SER A 493 -8.35 -2.00 4.02
CA SER A 493 -9.65 -2.66 3.84
C SER A 493 -10.82 -1.67 3.89
N LEU A 494 -10.76 -0.68 4.79
CA LEU A 494 -11.77 0.37 4.91
C LEU A 494 -11.73 1.36 3.74
N GLY A 495 -10.59 1.49 3.07
CA GLY A 495 -10.39 2.39 1.93
C GLY A 495 -10.55 1.73 0.57
N ASP A 496 -10.75 0.40 0.52
CA ASP A 496 -10.87 -0.31 -0.74
C ASP A 496 -12.19 0.03 -1.44
N LEU A 497 -12.04 0.59 -2.63
CA LEU A 497 -13.13 0.84 -3.56
C LEU A 497 -13.04 -0.09 -4.79
N SER A 498 -11.86 -0.61 -5.10
CA SER A 498 -11.60 -1.30 -6.37
C SER A 498 -12.36 -2.62 -6.47
N VAL A 499 -12.24 -3.48 -5.46
CA VAL A 499 -12.87 -4.81 -5.49
C VAL A 499 -14.37 -4.71 -5.25
N ILE A 500 -14.78 -3.86 -4.30
CA ILE A 500 -16.19 -3.71 -3.94
C ILE A 500 -17.05 -3.15 -5.08
N THR A 501 -16.51 -2.31 -5.97
CA THR A 501 -17.28 -1.78 -7.11
C THR A 501 -17.74 -2.86 -8.08
N LEU A 502 -17.00 -3.97 -8.20
CA LEU A 502 -17.42 -5.10 -9.03
C LEU A 502 -18.46 -5.99 -8.34
N PHE A 503 -18.30 -6.26 -7.06
CA PHE A 503 -19.13 -7.23 -6.32
C PHE A 503 -20.22 -6.58 -5.47
N GLY A 504 -20.17 -5.25 -5.27
CA GLY A 504 -21.15 -4.52 -4.48
C GLY A 504 -22.56 -4.58 -5.07
N ASN A 505 -23.53 -4.79 -4.19
CA ASN A 505 -24.97 -4.82 -4.50
C ASN A 505 -25.75 -4.19 -3.35
N HIS A 506 -27.11 -4.14 -3.46
CA HIS A 506 -27.96 -3.55 -2.43
C HIS A 506 -27.85 -4.25 -1.05
N ASN A 507 -27.50 -5.55 -1.03
CA ASN A 507 -27.38 -6.33 0.20
C ASN A 507 -25.96 -6.32 0.77
N PHE A 508 -24.99 -5.88 -0.02
CA PHE A 508 -23.59 -5.82 0.36
C PHE A 508 -22.94 -4.51 -0.10
N GLU A 509 -22.96 -3.54 0.80
CA GLU A 509 -22.34 -2.24 0.60
C GLU A 509 -21.28 -1.96 1.68
N THR A 510 -20.22 -1.26 1.28
CA THR A 510 -19.20 -0.74 2.20
C THR A 510 -19.24 0.78 2.23
N LEU A 511 -18.68 1.40 3.28
CA LEU A 511 -18.62 2.86 3.41
C LEU A 511 -17.95 3.54 2.21
N PRO A 512 -16.80 3.06 1.65
CA PRO A 512 -16.21 3.68 0.45
C PRO A 512 -17.11 3.56 -0.78
N TYR A 513 -17.83 2.44 -0.92
CA TYR A 513 -18.76 2.26 -2.05
C TYR A 513 -19.98 3.14 -1.91
N TYR A 514 -20.51 3.28 -0.70
CA TYR A 514 -21.61 4.20 -0.39
C TYR A 514 -21.20 5.66 -0.63
N LEU A 515 -19.98 6.04 -0.22
CA LEU A 515 -19.38 7.35 -0.50
C LEU A 515 -19.29 7.62 -2.00
N TYR A 516 -18.81 6.65 -2.78
CA TYR A 516 -18.73 6.78 -4.23
C TYR A 516 -20.10 6.99 -4.87
N GLN A 517 -21.14 6.29 -4.39
CA GLN A 517 -22.51 6.47 -4.88
C GLN A 517 -23.08 7.85 -4.51
N LEU A 518 -22.83 8.36 -3.30
CA LEU A 518 -23.22 9.70 -2.90
C LEU A 518 -22.52 10.78 -3.73
N PHE A 519 -21.22 10.57 -4.03
CA PHE A 519 -20.44 11.47 -4.86
C PHE A 519 -20.98 11.58 -6.29
N GLY A 520 -21.45 10.49 -6.87
CA GLY A 520 -22.07 10.44 -8.20
C GLY A 520 -23.51 10.98 -8.26
N ARG A 521 -24.17 11.12 -7.12
CA ARG A 521 -25.51 11.72 -7.00
C ARG A 521 -25.36 13.15 -6.50
N TYR A 522 -26.39 13.99 -6.64
CA TYR A 522 -26.39 15.40 -6.18
C TYR A 522 -26.24 15.58 -4.63
N GLY A 523 -25.82 14.56 -3.91
CA GLY A 523 -25.60 14.50 -2.45
C GLY A 523 -24.18 14.85 -2.01
N ALA A 524 -23.56 15.88 -2.60
CA ALA A 524 -22.16 16.23 -2.31
C ALA A 524 -21.90 16.52 -0.81
N SER A 525 -22.84 17.14 -0.10
CA SER A 525 -22.69 17.45 1.34
C SER A 525 -22.75 16.20 2.22
N GLU A 526 -23.58 15.21 1.90
CA GLU A 526 -23.62 13.92 2.61
C GLU A 526 -22.33 13.12 2.36
N ALA A 527 -21.77 13.19 1.14
CA ALA A 527 -20.49 12.56 0.81
C ALA A 527 -19.32 13.18 1.60
N ASP A 528 -19.28 14.51 1.77
CA ASP A 528 -18.26 15.20 2.56
C ASP A 528 -18.30 14.77 4.04
N VAL A 529 -19.51 14.70 4.63
CA VAL A 529 -19.70 14.19 6.02
C VAL A 529 -19.24 12.75 6.15
N LEU A 530 -19.65 11.88 5.19
CA LEU A 530 -19.25 10.47 5.20
C LEU A 530 -17.73 10.30 5.07
N GLY A 531 -17.08 11.10 4.22
CA GLY A 531 -15.62 11.09 4.06
C GLY A 531 -14.89 11.43 5.35
N ILE A 532 -15.33 12.47 6.06
CA ILE A 532 -14.77 12.85 7.37
C ILE A 532 -15.04 11.77 8.43
N PHE A 533 -16.23 11.18 8.41
CA PHE A 533 -16.57 10.08 9.32
C PHE A 533 -15.61 8.88 9.11
N ILE A 534 -15.38 8.46 7.86
CA ILE A 534 -14.45 7.36 7.55
C ILE A 534 -13.03 7.70 8.01
N LEU A 535 -12.57 8.93 7.78
CA LEU A 535 -11.25 9.38 8.21
C LEU A 535 -11.13 9.31 9.74
N GLY A 536 -12.09 9.87 10.47
CA GLY A 536 -12.15 9.80 11.93
C GLY A 536 -12.21 8.37 12.45
N TYR A 537 -12.94 7.50 11.76
CA TYR A 537 -13.04 6.08 12.11
C TYR A 537 -11.70 5.33 11.97
N ILE A 538 -10.93 5.61 10.92
CA ILE A 538 -9.57 5.05 10.75
C ILE A 538 -8.66 5.49 11.90
N PHE A 539 -8.70 6.77 12.29
CA PHE A 539 -7.89 7.27 13.41
C PHE A 539 -8.32 6.66 14.75
N THR A 540 -9.62 6.59 15.01
CA THR A 540 -10.13 5.96 16.25
C THR A 540 -9.74 4.48 16.33
N ALA A 541 -9.79 3.76 15.22
CA ALA A 541 -9.33 2.37 15.14
C ALA A 541 -7.82 2.23 15.44
N HIS A 542 -6.98 3.15 14.92
CA HIS A 542 -5.55 3.16 15.26
C HIS A 542 -5.31 3.32 16.78
N PHE A 543 -5.99 4.26 17.42
CA PHE A 543 -5.90 4.45 18.87
C PHE A 543 -6.45 3.24 19.65
N PHE A 544 -7.55 2.65 19.18
CA PHE A 544 -8.13 1.46 19.78
C PHE A 544 -7.16 0.28 19.76
N PHE A 545 -6.50 0.01 18.64
CA PHE A 545 -5.47 -1.03 18.55
C PHE A 545 -4.30 -0.72 19.51
N GLY A 546 -3.88 0.54 19.60
CA GLY A 546 -2.84 0.97 20.53
C GLY A 546 -3.22 0.71 21.99
N PHE A 547 -4.43 1.07 22.37
CA PHE A 547 -4.96 0.83 23.71
C PHE A 547 -5.09 -0.67 24.03
N ALA A 548 -5.60 -1.46 23.07
CA ALA A 548 -5.72 -2.91 23.23
C ALA A 548 -4.35 -3.58 23.48
N PHE A 549 -3.32 -3.22 22.70
CA PHE A 549 -1.97 -3.74 22.93
C PHE A 549 -1.32 -3.22 24.22
N TRP A 550 -1.59 -1.99 24.62
CA TRP A 550 -1.13 -1.46 25.90
C TRP A 550 -1.73 -2.26 27.06
N CYS A 551 -3.03 -2.56 27.04
CA CYS A 551 -3.70 -3.41 28.02
C CYS A 551 -3.09 -4.81 28.06
N LEU A 552 -2.92 -5.45 26.91
CA LEU A 552 -2.30 -6.78 26.79
C LEU A 552 -0.88 -6.80 27.39
N ASN A 553 -0.08 -5.79 27.09
CA ASN A 553 1.30 -5.70 27.60
C ASN A 553 1.35 -5.47 29.12
N LYS A 554 0.34 -4.78 29.66
CA LYS A 554 0.21 -4.61 31.13
C LYS A 554 -0.13 -5.93 31.81
N ILE A 555 -1.05 -6.71 31.25
CA ILE A 555 -1.43 -8.03 31.78
C ILE A 555 -0.25 -9.02 31.74
N THR A 556 0.51 -9.03 30.64
CA THR A 556 1.67 -9.94 30.50
C THR A 556 2.87 -9.58 31.37
N LYS A 557 2.93 -8.37 31.92
CA LYS A 557 3.96 -7.95 32.90
C LYS A 557 3.59 -8.29 34.32
N PHE A 558 2.32 -8.55 34.64
CA PHE A 558 1.83 -8.91 35.97
C PHE A 558 1.77 -10.44 36.19
N ASN A 559 1.87 -11.23 35.15
CA ASN A 559 2.04 -12.69 35.20
C ASN A 559 3.50 -13.09 34.85
#